data_c50bb2af768a3ae75fc9c2c32fad22d7
#
_entry.id   c50bb2af768a3ae75fc9c2c32fad22d7
#
_cell.length_a   1.000
_cell.length_b   1.000
_cell.length_c   1.000
_cell.angle_alpha   90.00
_cell.angle_beta   90.00
_cell.angle_gamma   90.00
#
_symmetry.space_group_name_H-M   'P 1'
#
loop_
_entity.id
_entity.type
_entity.pdbx_description
1 polymer ?
#
loop_
_entity_poly.entity_id
_entity_poly.type
_entity_poly.pdbx_seq_one_letter_code
_entity_poly.pdbx_strand_id
1 'polypeptide(L)'
;MFDFAADARNEGGMPGRNGKGLITFDRKTKKDAFYLYKAYWSSEPFVHICGRRYVDRIEDMTTVTVYSNQPSVTLYRNGERYEEQIGRRVFTFAVPNTGVTELKAVAGDQTDSIRFRKVDEPNPAYTLPGQEIINWLDQEVLPQPEGRFSVYDTIGNLCAVPEGRAFVMGMMGRSNGTNIHVKFDDAMLQMTRSETIAGIVVRKNVPDPKATLKELNAKLNRIART
;
A
#
# COMPACT_ATOMS: atom_id res chain seq x y z
N MET A 1 0.87 18.28 -0.60
CA MET A 1 1.25 17.07 -1.39
C MET A 1 -0.03 16.35 -1.78
N PHE A 2 -0.29 16.17 -3.08
CA PHE A 2 -1.45 15.47 -3.63
C PHE A 2 -1.04 14.07 -4.08
N ASP A 3 -2.00 13.16 -4.17
CA ASP A 3 -1.83 11.96 -4.99
C ASP A 3 -1.58 12.40 -6.45
N PHE A 4 -0.75 11.68 -7.16
CA PHE A 4 -0.35 12.06 -8.52
C PHE A 4 -0.43 10.88 -9.49
N ALA A 5 -0.44 11.17 -10.78
CA ALA A 5 -0.39 10.16 -11.82
C ALA A 5 0.99 9.48 -11.82
N ALA A 6 1.01 8.16 -12.03
CA ALA A 6 2.22 7.36 -12.14
C ALA A 6 2.06 6.37 -13.29
N ASP A 7 2.84 6.53 -14.35
CA ASP A 7 2.67 5.81 -15.61
C ASP A 7 2.81 4.28 -15.51
N ALA A 8 3.62 3.80 -14.58
CA ALA A 8 4.00 2.39 -14.51
C ALA A 8 3.65 1.71 -13.18
N ARG A 9 2.92 2.35 -12.27
CA ARG A 9 2.65 1.81 -10.94
C ARG A 9 1.17 1.77 -10.63
N ASN A 10 0.71 0.63 -10.17
CA ASN A 10 -0.62 0.45 -9.59
C ASN A 10 -0.48 0.51 -8.07
N GLU A 11 -0.78 1.64 -7.45
CA GLU A 11 -0.84 1.75 -6.00
C GLU A 11 -2.30 1.86 -5.57
N GLY A 12 -2.68 1.09 -4.55
CA GLY A 12 -4.04 1.10 -4.02
C GLY A 12 -5.10 0.61 -5.00
N GLY A 13 -4.77 -0.32 -5.90
CA GLY A 13 -5.70 -0.90 -6.86
C GLY A 13 -6.17 0.04 -7.98
N MET A 14 -5.57 1.21 -8.10
CA MET A 14 -5.92 2.22 -9.12
C MET A 14 -4.78 2.35 -10.13
N PRO A 15 -4.93 1.83 -11.36
CA PRO A 15 -3.93 1.97 -12.41
C PRO A 15 -3.54 3.43 -12.67
N GLY A 16 -2.25 3.68 -12.82
CA GLY A 16 -1.72 5.01 -13.13
C GLY A 16 -1.82 6.05 -12.02
N ARG A 17 -2.06 5.62 -10.76
CA ARG A 17 -2.13 6.55 -9.61
C ARG A 17 -1.17 6.16 -8.50
N ASN A 18 -0.64 7.18 -7.85
CA ASN A 18 0.16 7.05 -6.63
C ASN A 18 -0.65 7.55 -5.43
N GLY A 19 -0.88 6.68 -4.44
CA GLY A 19 -1.69 6.96 -3.25
C GLY A 19 -0.94 7.61 -2.09
N LYS A 20 0.32 8.05 -2.25
CA LYS A 20 1.18 8.55 -1.16
C LYS A 20 0.95 10.00 -0.77
N GLY A 21 0.07 10.72 -1.46
CA GLY A 21 -0.27 12.12 -1.12
C GLY A 21 -1.09 12.23 0.17
N LEU A 22 -1.16 13.45 0.70
CA LEU A 22 -2.00 13.82 1.84
C LEU A 22 -3.42 14.21 1.41
N ILE A 23 -3.61 14.46 0.13
CA ILE A 23 -4.87 14.86 -0.50
C ILE A 23 -5.10 13.94 -1.69
N THR A 24 -6.33 13.50 -1.91
CA THR A 24 -6.70 12.61 -3.00
C THR A 24 -6.37 13.19 -4.38
N PHE A 25 -6.26 12.31 -5.38
CA PHE A 25 -5.90 12.68 -6.76
C PHE A 25 -6.84 13.74 -7.36
N ASP A 26 -8.15 13.66 -7.08
CA ASP A 26 -9.15 14.64 -7.48
C ASP A 26 -9.11 15.95 -6.68
N ARG A 27 -8.20 16.04 -5.70
CA ARG A 27 -7.99 17.19 -4.81
C ARG A 27 -9.17 17.56 -3.90
N LYS A 28 -10.18 16.71 -3.80
CA LYS A 28 -11.41 17.01 -3.04
C LYS A 28 -11.32 16.57 -1.59
N THR A 29 -10.53 15.52 -1.28
CA THR A 29 -10.51 14.92 0.05
C THR A 29 -9.12 15.05 0.69
N LYS A 30 -9.06 15.66 1.87
CA LYS A 30 -7.90 15.58 2.76
C LYS A 30 -7.95 14.23 3.48
N LYS A 31 -6.86 13.45 3.40
CA LYS A 31 -6.74 12.15 4.09
C LYS A 31 -6.42 12.37 5.57
N ASP A 32 -6.63 11.33 6.41
CA ASP A 32 -6.30 11.42 7.83
C ASP A 32 -4.83 11.81 8.05
N ALA A 33 -3.91 11.35 7.20
CA ALA A 33 -2.51 11.76 7.22
C ALA A 33 -2.30 13.28 7.10
N PHE A 34 -3.16 14.02 6.37
CA PHE A 34 -3.11 15.48 6.32
C PHE A 34 -3.30 16.09 7.72
N TYR A 35 -4.27 15.57 8.47
CA TYR A 35 -4.57 16.08 9.80
C TYR A 35 -3.52 15.67 10.84
N LEU A 36 -2.86 14.54 10.66
CA LEU A 36 -1.68 14.19 11.46
C LEU A 36 -0.58 15.26 11.30
N TYR A 37 -0.23 15.62 10.06
CA TYR A 37 0.73 16.69 9.82
C TYR A 37 0.25 18.05 10.35
N LYS A 38 -1.06 18.37 10.19
CA LYS A 38 -1.65 19.58 10.76
C LYS A 38 -1.48 19.61 12.29
N ALA A 39 -1.64 18.46 12.97
CA ALA A 39 -1.46 18.39 14.43
C ALA A 39 -0.05 18.75 14.89
N TYR A 40 0.96 18.46 14.10
CA TYR A 40 2.36 18.75 14.44
C TYR A 40 2.83 20.14 14.01
N TRP A 41 2.31 20.66 12.90
CA TRP A 41 2.90 21.83 12.24
C TRP A 41 2.03 23.08 12.28
N SER A 42 0.73 22.95 12.58
CA SER A 42 -0.16 24.12 12.63
C SER A 42 -0.32 24.63 14.06
N SER A 43 -0.30 25.96 14.20
CA SER A 43 -0.70 26.65 15.42
C SER A 43 -2.21 26.92 15.48
N GLU A 44 -2.92 26.80 14.36
CA GLU A 44 -4.36 26.97 14.29
C GLU A 44 -5.07 25.84 15.06
N PRO A 45 -5.89 26.14 16.11
CA PRO A 45 -6.60 25.13 16.87
C PRO A 45 -7.49 24.27 15.98
N PHE A 46 -7.46 22.95 16.19
CA PHE A 46 -8.36 22.02 15.48
C PHE A 46 -8.49 20.69 16.21
N VAL A 47 -9.52 19.93 15.84
CA VAL A 47 -9.73 18.53 16.18
C VAL A 47 -10.23 17.78 14.94
N HIS A 48 -9.81 16.54 14.75
CA HIS A 48 -10.22 15.69 13.64
C HIS A 48 -10.34 14.23 14.05
N ILE A 49 -11.52 13.65 13.88
CA ILE A 49 -11.74 12.21 14.10
C ILE A 49 -11.40 11.46 12.80
N CYS A 50 -10.47 10.52 12.90
CA CYS A 50 -10.00 9.71 11.77
C CYS A 50 -11.02 8.63 11.37
N GLY A 51 -10.82 8.06 10.16
CA GLY A 51 -11.61 6.93 9.69
C GLY A 51 -13.04 7.26 9.30
N ARG A 52 -13.36 8.52 8.99
CA ARG A 52 -14.73 8.96 8.69
C ARG A 52 -15.37 8.31 7.48
N ARG A 53 -14.59 7.71 6.58
CA ARG A 53 -15.09 6.94 5.43
C ARG A 53 -15.34 5.46 5.76
N TYR A 54 -14.79 4.96 6.86
CA TYR A 54 -15.04 3.61 7.38
C TYR A 54 -16.31 3.63 8.24
N VAL A 55 -17.45 3.65 7.56
CA VAL A 55 -18.80 3.81 8.19
C VAL A 55 -19.33 2.47 8.67
N ASP A 56 -19.22 1.42 7.85
CA ASP A 56 -19.67 0.06 8.17
C ASP A 56 -18.55 -0.70 8.87
N ARG A 57 -18.74 -1.07 10.14
CA ARG A 57 -17.71 -1.71 10.98
C ARG A 57 -18.21 -3.02 11.53
N ILE A 58 -17.39 -4.07 11.45
CA ILE A 58 -17.73 -5.44 11.89
C ILE A 58 -17.25 -5.77 13.31
N GLU A 59 -16.27 -5.05 13.82
CA GLU A 59 -15.71 -5.26 15.16
C GLU A 59 -16.68 -4.78 16.26
N ASP A 60 -16.72 -5.48 17.41
CA ASP A 60 -17.55 -5.10 18.57
C ASP A 60 -16.97 -3.90 19.33
N MET A 61 -15.65 -3.77 19.31
CA MET A 61 -14.90 -2.63 19.83
C MET A 61 -14.10 -2.03 18.71
N THR A 62 -14.29 -0.73 18.47
CA THR A 62 -13.56 -0.02 17.42
C THR A 62 -12.56 0.94 18.03
N THR A 63 -11.36 0.97 17.46
CA THR A 63 -10.35 1.97 17.82
C THR A 63 -10.60 3.26 17.05
N VAL A 64 -10.85 4.33 17.77
CA VAL A 64 -11.08 5.67 17.23
C VAL A 64 -9.86 6.53 17.49
N THR A 65 -9.19 6.97 16.44
CA THR A 65 -8.06 7.91 16.53
C THR A 65 -8.55 9.33 16.28
N VAL A 66 -8.10 10.26 17.12
CA VAL A 66 -8.40 11.69 17.01
C VAL A 66 -7.08 12.45 16.94
N TYR A 67 -6.94 13.32 15.94
CA TYR A 67 -5.82 14.24 15.83
C TYR A 67 -6.22 15.63 16.29
N SER A 68 -5.39 16.23 17.14
CA SER A 68 -5.58 17.61 17.61
C SER A 68 -4.25 18.22 18.03
N ASN A 69 -4.11 19.52 17.91
CA ASN A 69 -2.99 20.27 18.49
C ASN A 69 -3.32 20.85 19.87
N GLN A 70 -4.50 20.55 20.42
CA GLN A 70 -4.92 20.94 21.76
C GLN A 70 -4.41 19.95 22.83
N PRO A 71 -4.28 20.37 24.10
CA PRO A 71 -3.72 19.55 25.18
C PRO A 71 -4.64 18.43 25.66
N SER A 72 -5.93 18.48 25.36
CA SER A 72 -6.89 17.44 25.71
C SER A 72 -7.96 17.29 24.64
N VAL A 73 -8.56 16.10 24.59
CA VAL A 73 -9.72 15.78 23.76
C VAL A 73 -10.75 15.07 24.63
N THR A 74 -11.96 15.58 24.65
CA THR A 74 -13.13 14.91 25.21
C THR A 74 -13.95 14.29 24.10
N LEU A 75 -14.18 12.98 24.19
CA LEU A 75 -15.04 12.25 23.26
C LEU A 75 -16.46 12.12 23.87
N TYR A 76 -17.45 12.37 23.05
CA TYR A 76 -18.87 12.11 23.32
C TYR A 76 -19.35 11.00 22.40
N ARG A 77 -20.17 10.08 22.94
CA ARG A 77 -20.81 9.01 22.21
C ARG A 77 -22.31 9.12 22.34
N ASN A 78 -23.03 9.22 21.24
CA ASN A 78 -24.50 9.38 21.20
C ASN A 78 -25.02 10.50 22.10
N GLY A 79 -24.30 11.62 22.15
CA GLY A 79 -24.65 12.79 22.99
C GLY A 79 -24.12 12.75 24.41
N GLU A 80 -23.70 11.62 24.93
CA GLU A 80 -23.17 11.49 26.28
C GLU A 80 -21.66 11.61 26.34
N ARG A 81 -21.11 12.20 27.40
CA ARG A 81 -19.67 12.27 27.63
C ARG A 81 -19.14 10.86 27.84
N TYR A 82 -18.19 10.44 26.96
CA TYR A 82 -17.64 9.10 26.99
C TYR A 82 -16.32 9.02 27.72
N GLU A 83 -15.31 9.74 27.26
CA GLU A 83 -13.95 9.71 27.82
C GLU A 83 -13.23 11.02 27.51
N GLU A 84 -12.31 11.42 28.39
CA GLU A 84 -11.38 12.50 28.15
C GLU A 84 -9.95 12.00 28.23
N GLN A 85 -9.14 12.41 27.29
CA GLN A 85 -7.71 12.13 27.30
C GLN A 85 -6.91 13.42 27.28
N ILE A 86 -5.89 13.46 28.14
CA ILE A 86 -4.88 14.51 28.16
C ILE A 86 -3.64 13.97 27.43
N GLY A 87 -3.14 14.71 26.48
CA GLY A 87 -2.04 14.22 25.65
C GLY A 87 -1.59 15.22 24.60
N ARG A 88 -0.94 14.71 23.58
CA ARG A 88 -0.44 15.53 22.48
C ARG A 88 -0.64 14.83 21.13
N ARG A 89 -1.26 15.53 20.20
CA ARG A 89 -1.32 15.25 18.77
C ARG A 89 -2.20 14.05 18.38
N VAL A 90 -2.04 12.91 19.05
CA VAL A 90 -2.73 11.66 18.74
C VAL A 90 -3.43 11.16 19.99
N PHE A 91 -4.73 10.99 19.93
CA PHE A 91 -5.57 10.46 21.00
C PHE A 91 -6.29 9.23 20.50
N THR A 92 -6.33 8.16 21.29
CA THR A 92 -6.88 6.88 20.84
C THR A 92 -7.89 6.35 21.86
N PHE A 93 -9.13 6.16 21.42
CA PHE A 93 -10.24 5.71 22.23
C PHE A 93 -10.70 4.34 21.80
N ALA A 94 -11.00 3.45 22.75
CA ALA A 94 -11.68 2.18 22.49
C ALA A 94 -13.19 2.40 22.65
N VAL A 95 -13.95 2.32 21.56
CA VAL A 95 -15.38 2.65 21.55
C VAL A 95 -16.22 1.41 21.23
N PRO A 96 -17.25 1.06 22.04
CA PRO A 96 -18.18 0.00 21.70
C PRO A 96 -18.94 0.31 20.41
N ASN A 97 -18.98 -0.67 19.51
CA ASN A 97 -19.69 -0.60 18.23
C ASN A 97 -20.99 -1.41 18.32
N THR A 98 -22.05 -0.81 18.82
CA THR A 98 -23.36 -1.46 19.03
C THR A 98 -24.46 -0.71 18.27
N GLY A 99 -24.71 -1.10 17.04
CA GLY A 99 -25.68 -0.41 16.18
C GLY A 99 -25.12 0.88 15.59
N VAL A 100 -25.92 1.92 15.53
CA VAL A 100 -25.50 3.25 15.04
C VAL A 100 -24.82 4.03 16.15
N THR A 101 -23.63 4.54 15.90
CA THR A 101 -22.85 5.32 16.84
C THR A 101 -22.51 6.69 16.22
N GLU A 102 -22.84 7.74 16.96
CA GLU A 102 -22.39 9.11 16.68
C GLU A 102 -21.29 9.49 17.66
N LEU A 103 -20.17 9.94 17.14
CA LEU A 103 -19.06 10.45 17.92
C LEU A 103 -18.89 11.94 17.68
N LYS A 104 -18.66 12.68 18.77
CA LYS A 104 -18.24 14.07 18.73
C LYS A 104 -17.01 14.23 19.59
N ALA A 105 -15.92 14.71 18.99
CA ALA A 105 -14.72 15.11 19.70
C ALA A 105 -14.73 16.62 19.96
N VAL A 106 -14.35 17.01 21.16
CA VAL A 106 -14.22 18.41 21.61
C VAL A 106 -12.81 18.64 22.10
N ALA A 107 -12.14 19.68 21.58
CA ALA A 107 -10.79 20.07 21.97
C ALA A 107 -10.69 21.59 22.02
N GLY A 108 -10.75 22.18 23.25
CA GLY A 108 -10.99 23.60 23.43
C GLY A 108 -12.33 24.01 22.80
N ASP A 109 -12.34 25.04 21.98
CA ASP A 109 -13.53 25.50 21.25
C ASP A 109 -13.78 24.77 19.93
N GLN A 110 -12.92 23.79 19.58
CA GLN A 110 -13.02 23.06 18.33
C GLN A 110 -13.81 21.78 18.51
N THR A 111 -14.61 21.44 17.49
CA THR A 111 -15.40 20.20 17.48
C THR A 111 -15.32 19.51 16.14
N ASP A 112 -15.37 18.18 16.15
CA ASP A 112 -15.54 17.34 14.95
C ASP A 112 -16.48 16.18 15.27
N SER A 113 -17.20 15.69 14.26
CA SER A 113 -18.16 14.60 14.45
C SER A 113 -18.09 13.60 13.31
N ILE A 114 -18.28 12.32 13.64
CA ILE A 114 -18.46 11.25 12.69
C ILE A 114 -19.63 10.36 13.10
N ARG A 115 -20.12 9.58 12.14
CA ARG A 115 -21.13 8.55 12.38
C ARG A 115 -20.71 7.26 11.71
N PHE A 116 -20.86 6.14 12.41
CA PHE A 116 -20.64 4.79 11.87
C PHE A 116 -21.69 3.83 12.42
N ARG A 117 -21.71 2.61 11.89
CA ARG A 117 -22.66 1.58 12.30
C ARG A 117 -22.02 0.20 12.36
N LYS A 118 -22.51 -0.62 13.29
CA LYS A 118 -22.23 -2.05 13.33
C LYS A 118 -22.91 -2.74 12.14
N VAL A 119 -22.17 -3.60 11.48
CA VAL A 119 -22.68 -4.52 10.45
C VAL A 119 -22.16 -5.93 10.74
N ASP A 120 -22.89 -6.94 10.27
CA ASP A 120 -22.51 -8.34 10.51
C ASP A 120 -21.44 -8.81 9.51
N GLU A 121 -21.44 -8.25 8.30
CA GLU A 121 -20.50 -8.61 7.25
C GLU A 121 -19.68 -7.40 6.76
N PRO A 122 -18.41 -7.62 6.35
CA PRO A 122 -17.57 -6.57 5.82
C PRO A 122 -18.17 -5.93 4.57
N ASN A 123 -18.17 -4.61 4.50
CA ASN A 123 -18.56 -3.90 3.29
C ASN A 123 -17.50 -4.12 2.20
N PRO A 124 -17.84 -4.78 1.05
CA PRO A 124 -16.89 -5.06 -0.01
C PRO A 124 -16.28 -3.82 -0.64
N ALA A 125 -16.91 -2.66 -0.52
CA ALA A 125 -16.36 -1.38 -1.00
C ALA A 125 -15.09 -0.94 -0.26
N TYR A 126 -14.78 -1.53 0.90
CA TYR A 126 -13.55 -1.26 1.65
C TYR A 126 -12.41 -2.21 1.29
N THR A 127 -12.69 -3.21 0.48
CA THR A 127 -11.70 -4.16 0.00
C THR A 127 -11.15 -3.70 -1.34
N LEU A 128 -9.83 -3.66 -1.46
CA LEU A 128 -9.20 -3.40 -2.76
C LEU A 128 -9.45 -4.61 -3.67
N PRO A 129 -10.03 -4.41 -4.87
CA PRO A 129 -10.25 -5.54 -5.76
C PRO A 129 -8.91 -6.15 -6.20
N GLY A 130 -8.74 -7.43 -5.90
CA GLY A 130 -7.87 -8.32 -6.64
C GLY A 130 -6.35 -8.16 -6.47
N GLN A 131 -5.84 -7.57 -5.42
CA GLN A 131 -4.44 -7.79 -5.06
C GLN A 131 -4.35 -8.95 -4.05
N GLU A 132 -4.11 -10.16 -4.57
CA GLU A 132 -3.50 -11.19 -3.74
C GLU A 132 -2.19 -10.61 -3.21
N ILE A 133 -2.15 -10.28 -1.93
CA ILE A 133 -0.88 -9.95 -1.26
C ILE A 133 -0.09 -11.25 -1.27
N ILE A 134 0.83 -11.37 -2.21
CA ILE A 134 1.76 -12.49 -2.19
C ILE A 134 2.65 -12.26 -0.98
N ASN A 135 2.30 -12.95 0.12
CA ASN A 135 3.18 -13.04 1.26
C ASN A 135 4.43 -13.79 0.78
N TRP A 136 5.53 -13.07 0.64
CA TRP A 136 6.80 -13.66 0.19
C TRP A 136 7.32 -14.73 1.17
N LEU A 137 6.81 -14.78 2.41
CA LEU A 137 7.07 -15.85 3.38
C LEU A 137 6.32 -17.17 3.04
N ASP A 138 5.22 -17.08 2.30
CA ASP A 138 4.42 -18.23 1.86
C ASP A 138 4.82 -18.72 0.46
N GLN A 139 5.89 -18.18 -0.12
CA GLN A 139 6.36 -18.60 -1.44
C GLN A 139 7.01 -19.98 -1.34
N GLU A 140 6.47 -20.92 -2.09
CA GLU A 140 7.16 -22.16 -2.40
C GLU A 140 8.55 -21.84 -2.96
N VAL A 141 9.61 -22.23 -2.28
CA VAL A 141 10.97 -22.00 -2.76
C VAL A 141 11.17 -22.85 -4.01
N LEU A 142 11.32 -22.18 -5.16
CA LEU A 142 11.53 -22.86 -6.41
C LEU A 142 12.91 -23.51 -6.47
N PRO A 143 13.07 -24.65 -7.20
CA PRO A 143 14.33 -25.36 -7.29
C PRO A 143 15.49 -24.47 -7.75
N GLN A 144 16.63 -24.59 -7.06
CA GLN A 144 17.88 -23.92 -7.38
C GLN A 144 18.99 -24.98 -7.58
N PRO A 145 19.03 -25.68 -8.74
CA PRO A 145 20.02 -26.69 -8.98
C PRO A 145 21.43 -26.09 -8.95
N GLU A 146 22.38 -26.85 -8.40
CA GLU A 146 23.77 -26.44 -8.33
C GLU A 146 24.34 -26.19 -9.75
N GLY A 147 25.11 -25.12 -9.91
CA GLY A 147 25.69 -24.72 -11.20
C GLY A 147 24.68 -24.19 -12.22
N ARG A 148 23.44 -23.95 -11.85
CA ARG A 148 22.40 -23.44 -12.75
C ARG A 148 21.82 -22.11 -12.20
N PHE A 149 21.30 -21.30 -13.11
CA PHE A 149 20.59 -20.08 -12.73
C PHE A 149 19.15 -20.36 -12.29
N SER A 150 18.61 -19.49 -11.44
CA SER A 150 17.25 -19.50 -10.96
C SER A 150 16.64 -18.11 -11.00
N VAL A 151 15.35 -17.96 -10.70
CA VAL A 151 14.68 -16.65 -10.58
C VAL A 151 15.21 -15.79 -9.44
N TYR A 152 15.97 -16.37 -8.51
CA TYR A 152 16.58 -15.67 -7.38
C TYR A 152 17.96 -15.09 -7.68
N ASP A 153 18.52 -15.40 -8.86
CA ASP A 153 19.76 -14.80 -9.30
C ASP A 153 19.57 -13.35 -9.74
N THR A 154 20.57 -12.53 -9.51
CA THR A 154 20.52 -11.13 -9.91
C THR A 154 20.65 -10.99 -11.42
N ILE A 155 20.05 -9.95 -11.98
CA ILE A 155 20.19 -9.58 -13.40
C ILE A 155 21.66 -9.45 -13.78
N GLY A 156 22.50 -8.90 -12.90
CA GLY A 156 23.94 -8.79 -13.13
C GLY A 156 24.62 -10.13 -13.30
N ASN A 157 24.30 -11.13 -12.44
CA ASN A 157 24.84 -12.48 -12.54
C ASN A 157 24.36 -13.20 -13.80
N LEU A 158 23.07 -13.07 -14.13
CA LEU A 158 22.51 -13.63 -15.37
C LEU A 158 23.20 -13.07 -16.62
N CYS A 159 23.42 -11.75 -16.66
CA CYS A 159 24.04 -11.10 -17.81
C CYS A 159 25.58 -11.30 -17.91
N ALA A 160 26.19 -11.96 -16.92
CA ALA A 160 27.60 -12.32 -16.97
C ALA A 160 27.88 -13.46 -17.98
N VAL A 161 26.84 -14.25 -18.33
CA VAL A 161 26.93 -15.31 -19.34
C VAL A 161 26.07 -14.99 -20.56
N PRO A 162 26.49 -15.39 -21.82
CA PRO A 162 25.78 -15.02 -23.04
C PRO A 162 24.30 -15.46 -23.05
N GLU A 163 24.03 -16.70 -22.65
CA GLU A 163 22.66 -17.27 -22.60
C GLU A 163 21.77 -16.56 -21.57
N GLY A 164 22.31 -16.23 -20.39
CA GLY A 164 21.61 -15.48 -19.37
C GLY A 164 21.29 -14.05 -19.83
N ARG A 165 22.25 -13.39 -20.51
CA ARG A 165 22.02 -12.08 -21.12
C ARG A 165 20.93 -12.13 -22.18
N ALA A 166 20.95 -13.13 -23.06
CA ALA A 166 19.93 -13.34 -24.08
C ALA A 166 18.53 -13.55 -23.45
N PHE A 167 18.47 -14.34 -22.36
CA PHE A 167 17.22 -14.54 -21.61
C PHE A 167 16.67 -13.23 -21.05
N VAL A 168 17.50 -12.43 -20.38
CA VAL A 168 17.10 -11.14 -19.79
C VAL A 168 16.63 -10.17 -20.88
N MET A 169 17.37 -10.08 -21.99
CA MET A 169 17.00 -9.24 -23.14
C MET A 169 15.65 -9.67 -23.74
N GLY A 170 15.42 -10.99 -23.91
CA GLY A 170 14.16 -11.53 -24.42
C GLY A 170 12.97 -11.28 -23.50
N MET A 171 13.18 -11.28 -22.18
CA MET A 171 12.16 -11.01 -21.17
C MET A 171 11.80 -9.52 -21.11
N MET A 172 12.81 -8.64 -21.13
CA MET A 172 12.64 -7.19 -21.01
C MET A 172 12.16 -6.54 -22.31
N GLY A 173 12.51 -7.11 -23.48
CA GLY A 173 12.13 -6.61 -24.81
C GLY A 173 10.67 -6.87 -25.19
N ARG A 174 9.91 -7.67 -24.42
CA ARG A 174 8.47 -7.88 -24.64
C ARG A 174 7.69 -6.77 -23.97
N SER A 175 7.38 -5.72 -24.72
CA SER A 175 6.49 -4.65 -24.30
C SER A 175 5.07 -5.18 -24.06
N ASN A 176 4.53 -4.97 -22.85
CA ASN A 176 3.12 -5.21 -22.54
C ASN A 176 2.26 -4.14 -23.23
N GLY A 177 1.94 -4.32 -24.52
CA GLY A 177 0.86 -3.59 -25.21
C GLY A 177 1.00 -2.08 -25.36
N THR A 178 2.11 -1.48 -24.93
CA THR A 178 2.41 -0.06 -25.19
C THR A 178 3.46 0.05 -26.28
N ASN A 179 3.27 0.93 -27.26
CA ASN A 179 4.18 1.20 -28.38
C ASN A 179 5.54 1.81 -27.97
N ILE A 180 5.93 1.70 -26.70
CA ILE A 180 7.21 2.19 -26.21
C ILE A 180 8.19 1.02 -26.19
N HIS A 181 9.00 0.93 -27.24
CA HIS A 181 10.18 0.05 -27.25
C HIS A 181 11.24 0.64 -26.31
N VAL A 182 11.23 0.26 -25.05
CA VAL A 182 12.35 0.54 -24.16
C VAL A 182 13.50 -0.36 -24.58
N LYS A 183 14.50 0.24 -25.20
CA LYS A 183 15.75 -0.48 -25.51
C LYS A 183 16.45 -0.79 -24.20
N PHE A 184 16.58 -2.08 -23.86
CA PHE A 184 17.37 -2.51 -22.70
C PHE A 184 18.84 -2.34 -23.06
N ASP A 185 19.41 -1.22 -22.68
CA ASP A 185 20.80 -0.87 -22.90
C ASP A 185 21.67 -1.10 -21.66
N ASP A 186 22.96 -0.79 -21.76
CA ASP A 186 23.91 -0.97 -20.66
C ASP A 186 23.58 -0.05 -19.45
N ALA A 187 22.94 1.09 -19.67
CA ALA A 187 22.51 1.98 -18.58
C ALA A 187 21.34 1.35 -17.78
N MET A 188 20.36 0.77 -18.45
CA MET A 188 19.28 0.01 -17.79
C MET A 188 19.81 -1.22 -17.07
N LEU A 189 20.80 -1.93 -17.66
CA LEU A 189 21.45 -3.05 -17.00
C LEU A 189 22.13 -2.61 -15.69
N GLN A 190 22.83 -1.49 -15.68
CA GLN A 190 23.44 -0.96 -14.45
C GLN A 190 22.41 -0.63 -13.37
N MET A 191 21.27 -0.07 -13.74
CA MET A 191 20.19 0.28 -12.80
C MET A 191 19.50 -0.94 -12.19
N THR A 192 19.44 -2.05 -12.94
CA THR A 192 18.70 -3.26 -12.54
C THR A 192 19.59 -4.43 -12.09
N ARG A 193 20.93 -4.28 -12.17
CA ARG A 193 21.87 -5.39 -11.96
C ARG A 193 21.74 -6.11 -10.61
N SER A 194 21.30 -5.42 -9.56
CA SER A 194 21.09 -5.97 -8.21
C SER A 194 19.70 -6.58 -8.02
N GLU A 195 18.79 -6.41 -8.99
CA GLU A 195 17.46 -6.96 -8.92
C GLU A 195 17.44 -8.43 -9.34
N THR A 196 16.47 -9.19 -8.80
CA THR A 196 16.22 -10.58 -9.19
C THR A 196 15.00 -10.66 -10.11
N ILE A 197 14.93 -11.73 -10.94
CA ILE A 197 13.72 -11.99 -11.74
C ILE A 197 12.49 -12.12 -10.84
N ALA A 198 12.62 -12.81 -9.69
CA ALA A 198 11.54 -12.95 -8.72
C ALA A 198 11.06 -11.58 -8.22
N GLY A 199 11.96 -10.68 -7.85
CA GLY A 199 11.63 -9.33 -7.41
C GLY A 199 10.94 -8.49 -8.48
N ILE A 200 11.37 -8.62 -9.75
CA ILE A 200 10.75 -7.92 -10.87
C ILE A 200 9.34 -8.42 -11.14
N VAL A 201 9.11 -9.74 -11.15
CA VAL A 201 7.78 -10.34 -11.39
C VAL A 201 6.78 -9.90 -10.33
N VAL A 202 7.17 -9.96 -9.05
CA VAL A 202 6.32 -9.52 -7.94
C VAL A 202 5.98 -8.02 -8.07
N ARG A 203 6.96 -7.17 -8.39
CA ARG A 203 6.75 -5.73 -8.51
C ARG A 203 5.90 -5.35 -9.72
N LYS A 204 5.98 -6.06 -10.84
CA LYS A 204 5.23 -5.78 -12.07
C LYS A 204 3.76 -6.22 -12.02
N ASN A 205 3.31 -6.84 -10.93
CA ASN A 205 1.93 -7.26 -10.72
C ASN A 205 1.36 -8.05 -11.93
N VAL A 206 2.10 -9.07 -12.38
CA VAL A 206 1.65 -9.96 -13.47
C VAL A 206 0.40 -10.75 -13.05
N PRO A 207 -0.48 -11.16 -13.97
CA PRO A 207 -1.76 -11.81 -13.63
C PRO A 207 -1.63 -13.08 -12.78
N ASP A 208 -0.61 -13.91 -13.01
CA ASP A 208 -0.28 -15.09 -12.20
C ASP A 208 1.22 -15.13 -11.92
N PRO A 209 1.67 -14.50 -10.82
CA PRO A 209 3.08 -14.45 -10.49
C PRO A 209 3.67 -15.83 -10.17
N LYS A 210 2.90 -16.74 -9.55
CA LYS A 210 3.37 -18.08 -9.18
C LYS A 210 3.64 -18.92 -10.41
N ALA A 211 2.70 -19.00 -11.35
CA ALA A 211 2.88 -19.71 -12.60
C ALA A 211 4.00 -19.09 -13.43
N THR A 212 4.06 -17.76 -13.52
CA THR A 212 5.13 -17.03 -14.22
C THR A 212 6.51 -17.34 -13.63
N LEU A 213 6.65 -17.31 -12.31
CA LEU A 213 7.93 -17.64 -11.66
C LEU A 213 8.34 -19.10 -11.89
N LYS A 214 7.41 -20.06 -11.82
CA LYS A 214 7.68 -21.48 -12.12
C LYS A 214 8.18 -21.66 -13.57
N GLU A 215 7.52 -21.03 -14.52
CA GLU A 215 7.91 -21.08 -15.94
C GLU A 215 9.30 -20.47 -16.17
N LEU A 216 9.54 -19.27 -15.64
CA LEU A 216 10.83 -18.58 -15.78
C LEU A 216 11.96 -19.36 -15.09
N ASN A 217 11.70 -19.89 -13.89
CA ASN A 217 12.68 -20.71 -13.17
C ASN A 217 13.07 -21.97 -13.94
N ALA A 218 12.08 -22.67 -14.52
CA ALA A 218 12.34 -23.85 -15.33
C ALA A 218 13.22 -23.53 -16.57
N LYS A 219 13.08 -22.36 -17.16
CA LYS A 219 13.93 -21.88 -18.27
C LYS A 219 15.34 -21.54 -17.78
N LEU A 220 15.45 -20.84 -16.65
CA LEU A 220 16.74 -20.45 -16.07
C LEU A 220 17.55 -21.64 -15.57
N ASN A 221 16.90 -22.66 -15.02
CA ASN A 221 17.57 -23.90 -14.59
C ASN A 221 18.23 -24.69 -15.75
N ARG A 222 17.99 -24.31 -17.01
CA ARG A 222 18.68 -24.87 -18.19
C ARG A 222 19.99 -24.15 -18.52
N ILE A 223 20.19 -22.94 -17.98
CA ILE A 223 21.36 -22.09 -18.23
C ILE A 223 22.44 -22.40 -17.19
N ALA A 224 23.64 -22.72 -17.62
CA ALA A 224 24.78 -22.96 -16.73
C ALA A 224 25.38 -21.64 -16.22
N ARG A 225 25.97 -21.69 -15.03
CA ARG A 225 26.66 -20.54 -14.39
C ARG A 225 28.16 -20.49 -14.73
N THR A 226 28.57 -21.11 -15.77
CA THR A 226 30.00 -21.15 -16.13
C THR A 226 30.52 -19.85 -16.66
#